data_db1dde5f76380bd579c21d2f7df082c3
#
_entry.id   db1dde5f76380bd579c21d2f7df082c3
#
_cell.length_a   1.000
_cell.length_b   1.000
_cell.length_c   1.000
_cell.angle_alpha   90.00
_cell.angle_beta   90.00
_cell.angle_gamma   90.00
#
_symmetry.space_group_name_H-M   'P 1'
#
loop_
_entity.id
_entity.type
_entity.pdbx_description
1 polymer ?
#
loop_
_entity_poly.entity_id
_entity_poly.type
_entity_poly.pdbx_seq_one_letter_code
_entity_poly.pdbx_strand_id
1 'polypeptide(L)'
;MERFTCHVGIGVPLRRSDVDTDQIIPAVYLKRVSRTGFQDGLFAAWRADEDFVLNHDAYRNGSVLVAGPDFGTGSSREHAVWALLDYGFRVVISPRFGDIFRGNAGKQGLLAAQCERADVETLWKLLETEPGTEVTVDLSEQTVQAKDLTVAFTIDRYTRWRLLEGLDDIALSLRHAEEIDEFEARRPSWLPTTTVG
;
A
#
# COMPACT_ATOMS: atom_id res chain seq x y z
N MET A 1 -9.36 8.00 5.51
CA MET A 1 -8.02 7.45 5.82
C MET A 1 -7.11 8.53 6.42
N GLU A 2 -5.96 8.14 7.00
CA GLU A 2 -4.97 9.10 7.50
C GLU A 2 -4.26 9.82 6.33
N ARG A 3 -3.91 11.11 6.53
CA ARG A 3 -3.12 11.86 5.54
C ARG A 3 -1.71 11.30 5.44
N PHE A 4 -1.22 11.16 4.22
CA PHE A 4 0.14 10.73 3.94
C PHE A 4 0.91 11.89 3.29
N THR A 5 1.88 12.44 3.99
CA THR A 5 2.78 13.48 3.46
C THR A 5 4.21 12.96 3.33
N CYS A 6 4.73 12.40 4.42
CA CYS A 6 6.06 11.84 4.50
C CYS A 6 6.03 10.64 5.45
N HIS A 7 6.81 9.61 5.15
CA HIS A 7 6.99 8.43 5.99
C HIS A 7 8.46 8.10 6.13
N VAL A 8 8.87 7.78 7.36
CA VAL A 8 10.22 7.30 7.66
C VAL A 8 10.09 5.92 8.30
N GLY A 9 10.82 4.95 7.77
CA GLY A 9 10.80 3.60 8.31
C GLY A 9 11.86 2.71 7.71
N ILE A 10 12.09 1.56 8.33
CA ILE A 10 13.09 0.59 7.88
C ILE A 10 12.71 0.06 6.49
N GLY A 11 13.67 0.12 5.57
CA GLY A 11 13.54 -0.43 4.23
C GLY A 11 13.74 -1.95 4.21
N VAL A 12 12.86 -2.65 3.51
CA VAL A 12 12.89 -4.12 3.35
C VAL A 12 13.17 -4.48 1.90
N PRO A 13 14.32 -5.09 1.58
CA PRO A 13 14.67 -5.47 0.20
C PRO A 13 14.00 -6.80 -0.20
N LEU A 14 12.82 -6.75 -0.80
CA LEU A 14 12.17 -7.93 -1.38
C LEU A 14 12.63 -8.12 -2.83
N ARG A 15 13.71 -8.86 -3.07
CA ARG A 15 14.23 -9.17 -4.42
C ARG A 15 13.39 -10.21 -5.15
N ARG A 16 12.11 -9.91 -5.33
CA ARG A 16 11.18 -10.76 -6.08
C ARG A 16 10.42 -9.92 -7.08
N SER A 17 10.32 -10.43 -8.31
CA SER A 17 9.51 -9.89 -9.41
C SER A 17 8.26 -10.74 -9.57
N ASP A 18 7.28 -10.22 -10.32
CA ASP A 18 6.06 -10.94 -10.67
C ASP A 18 5.32 -11.47 -9.43
N VAL A 19 5.31 -10.66 -8.38
CA VAL A 19 4.66 -11.00 -7.11
C VAL A 19 3.16 -10.84 -7.24
N ASP A 20 2.45 -11.96 -7.31
CA ASP A 20 0.99 -11.96 -7.40
C ASP A 20 0.30 -11.84 -6.04
N THR A 21 -0.99 -11.57 -6.07
CA THR A 21 -1.79 -11.37 -4.85
C THR A 21 -1.95 -12.65 -4.02
N ASP A 22 -1.82 -13.87 -4.60
CA ASP A 22 -1.80 -15.12 -3.85
C ASP A 22 -0.50 -15.32 -3.08
N GLN A 23 0.60 -14.82 -3.62
CA GLN A 23 1.90 -14.81 -2.95
C GLN A 23 1.94 -13.76 -1.82
N ILE A 24 1.27 -12.60 -2.02
CA ILE A 24 1.15 -11.59 -0.96
C ILE A 24 0.29 -12.12 0.18
N ILE A 25 -0.89 -12.70 -0.14
CA ILE A 25 -1.78 -13.31 0.86
C ILE A 25 -2.47 -14.54 0.27
N PRO A 26 -2.17 -15.76 0.79
CA PRO A 26 -2.80 -16.99 0.33
C PRO A 26 -4.32 -17.01 0.49
N ALA A 27 -5.03 -17.64 -0.46
CA ALA A 27 -6.49 -17.66 -0.53
C ALA A 27 -7.19 -18.16 0.75
N VAL A 28 -6.52 -18.97 1.58
CA VAL A 28 -7.07 -19.47 2.84
C VAL A 28 -7.44 -18.35 3.82
N TYR A 29 -6.72 -17.22 3.78
CA TYR A 29 -6.96 -16.06 4.63
C TYR A 29 -8.17 -15.23 4.18
N LEU A 30 -8.59 -15.34 2.93
CA LEU A 30 -9.70 -14.55 2.36
C LEU A 30 -11.08 -14.94 2.93
N LYS A 31 -11.16 -16.04 3.68
CA LYS A 31 -12.39 -16.48 4.35
C LYS A 31 -12.72 -15.67 5.61
N ARG A 32 -11.79 -14.83 6.08
CA ARG A 32 -12.00 -13.97 7.24
C ARG A 32 -12.99 -12.85 6.91
N VAL A 33 -13.96 -12.62 7.79
CA VAL A 33 -14.98 -11.58 7.63
C VAL A 33 -14.47 -10.19 8.02
N SER A 34 -13.47 -10.14 8.90
CA SER A 34 -12.82 -8.88 9.34
C SER A 34 -12.11 -8.19 8.19
N ARG A 35 -11.95 -6.86 8.31
CA ARG A 35 -11.09 -6.04 7.43
C ARG A 35 -9.69 -5.81 8.01
N THR A 36 -9.40 -6.36 9.18
CA THR A 36 -8.13 -6.24 9.90
C THR A 36 -7.70 -7.58 10.47
N GLY A 37 -6.43 -7.73 10.86
CA GLY A 37 -5.87 -8.96 11.42
C GLY A 37 -5.30 -9.88 10.35
N PHE A 38 -4.81 -9.33 9.24
CA PHE A 38 -4.23 -10.09 8.11
C PHE A 38 -2.70 -10.16 8.12
N GLN A 39 -2.03 -9.59 9.13
CA GLN A 39 -0.56 -9.54 9.24
C GLN A 39 0.08 -10.94 9.25
N ASP A 40 -0.60 -11.97 9.77
CA ASP A 40 -0.13 -13.35 9.76
C ASP A 40 -0.21 -13.99 8.37
N GLY A 41 -1.10 -13.50 7.53
CA GLY A 41 -1.25 -13.94 6.14
C GLY A 41 -0.25 -13.32 5.17
N LEU A 42 0.39 -12.19 5.55
CA LEU A 42 1.34 -11.53 4.67
C LEU A 42 2.52 -12.44 4.35
N PHE A 43 2.70 -12.74 3.06
CA PHE A 43 3.77 -13.62 2.56
C PHE A 43 3.87 -14.95 3.33
N ALA A 44 2.76 -15.49 3.83
CA ALA A 44 2.73 -16.64 4.75
C ALA A 44 3.48 -17.85 4.19
N ALA A 45 3.37 -18.11 2.88
CA ALA A 45 4.09 -19.21 2.23
C ALA A 45 5.62 -19.00 2.24
N TRP A 46 6.06 -17.76 2.03
CA TRP A 46 7.50 -17.44 2.03
C TRP A 46 8.07 -17.31 3.44
N ARG A 47 7.27 -16.82 4.39
CA ARG A 47 7.68 -16.72 5.80
C ARG A 47 7.86 -18.08 6.51
N ALA A 48 7.42 -19.17 5.88
CA ALA A 48 7.77 -20.52 6.33
C ALA A 48 9.25 -20.87 6.12
N ASP A 49 9.95 -20.15 5.24
CA ASP A 49 11.39 -20.25 5.02
C ASP A 49 12.11 -19.33 6.00
N GLU A 50 13.02 -19.88 6.82
CA GLU A 50 13.76 -19.14 7.84
C GLU A 50 14.63 -18.01 7.24
N ASP A 51 15.10 -18.20 6.01
CA ASP A 51 15.92 -17.22 5.29
C ASP A 51 15.12 -16.12 4.60
N PHE A 52 13.78 -16.15 4.72
CA PHE A 52 12.97 -15.09 4.11
C PHE A 52 13.21 -13.74 4.79
N VAL A 53 13.35 -12.69 3.97
CA VAL A 53 13.77 -11.35 4.41
C VAL A 53 13.01 -10.80 5.63
N LEU A 54 11.70 -11.03 5.75
CA LEU A 54 10.91 -10.56 6.89
C LEU A 54 11.13 -11.38 8.19
N ASN A 55 11.83 -12.50 8.13
CA ASN A 55 12.19 -13.29 9.30
C ASN A 55 13.51 -12.81 9.94
N HIS A 56 14.28 -11.99 9.26
CA HIS A 56 15.49 -11.37 9.81
C HIS A 56 15.14 -10.20 10.73
N ASP A 57 15.77 -10.14 11.90
CA ASP A 57 15.49 -9.14 12.94
C ASP A 57 15.63 -7.70 12.43
N ALA A 58 16.59 -7.43 11.54
CA ALA A 58 16.84 -6.11 10.96
C ALA A 58 15.66 -5.58 10.12
N TYR A 59 14.80 -6.46 9.60
CA TYR A 59 13.69 -6.09 8.70
C TYR A 59 12.30 -6.37 9.29
N ARG A 60 12.22 -7.05 10.43
CA ARG A 60 10.95 -7.50 11.06
C ARG A 60 9.96 -6.36 11.29
N ASN A 61 10.46 -5.16 11.62
CA ASN A 61 9.66 -3.96 11.84
C ASN A 61 9.71 -3.00 10.64
N GLY A 62 10.04 -3.50 9.46
CA GLY A 62 10.12 -2.70 8.25
C GLY A 62 8.75 -2.18 7.83
N SER A 63 8.73 -0.92 7.36
CA SER A 63 7.51 -0.26 6.91
C SER A 63 7.58 0.31 5.50
N VAL A 64 8.75 0.18 4.85
CA VAL A 64 8.97 0.52 3.44
C VAL A 64 9.45 -0.73 2.70
N LEU A 65 8.59 -1.32 1.87
CA LEU A 65 8.90 -2.51 1.08
C LEU A 65 9.49 -2.09 -0.27
N VAL A 66 10.66 -2.60 -0.62
CA VAL A 66 11.30 -2.38 -1.93
C VAL A 66 11.25 -3.68 -2.72
N ALA A 67 10.32 -3.77 -3.67
CA ALA A 67 10.01 -4.97 -4.45
C ALA A 67 10.48 -4.86 -5.91
N GLY A 68 10.57 -5.97 -6.60
CA GLY A 68 10.85 -6.04 -8.03
C GLY A 68 9.65 -5.63 -8.89
N PRO A 69 9.83 -5.58 -10.22
CA PRO A 69 8.75 -5.26 -11.15
C PRO A 69 7.57 -6.23 -11.04
N ASP A 70 6.40 -5.76 -11.46
CA ASP A 70 5.15 -6.51 -11.48
C ASP A 70 4.67 -6.96 -10.10
N PHE A 71 4.75 -6.04 -9.13
CA PHE A 71 4.23 -6.29 -7.80
C PHE A 71 2.70 -6.12 -7.74
N GLY A 72 2.03 -7.09 -7.13
CA GLY A 72 0.57 -7.08 -6.95
C GLY A 72 -0.21 -7.45 -8.21
N THR A 73 0.36 -8.28 -9.09
CA THR A 73 -0.34 -8.85 -10.25
C THR A 73 -1.36 -9.91 -9.84
N GLY A 74 -2.13 -10.42 -10.80
CA GLY A 74 -3.14 -11.46 -10.56
C GLY A 74 -4.51 -10.91 -10.17
N SER A 75 -5.22 -11.64 -9.31
CA SER A 75 -6.61 -11.34 -8.97
C SER A 75 -6.78 -10.04 -8.17
N SER A 76 -7.93 -9.37 -8.36
CA SER A 76 -8.29 -8.19 -7.57
C SER A 76 -8.55 -8.58 -6.11
N ARG A 77 -7.58 -8.35 -5.22
CA ARG A 77 -7.71 -8.66 -3.79
C ARG A 77 -7.30 -7.47 -2.94
N GLU A 78 -8.27 -6.78 -2.38
CA GLU A 78 -8.00 -5.75 -1.38
C GLU A 78 -7.25 -6.31 -0.17
N HIS A 79 -7.48 -7.59 0.17
CA HIS A 79 -6.79 -8.30 1.26
C HIS A 79 -5.26 -8.26 1.15
N ALA A 80 -4.70 -8.20 -0.07
CA ALA A 80 -3.27 -8.05 -0.26
C ALA A 80 -2.77 -6.70 0.29
N VAL A 81 -3.56 -5.64 0.10
CA VAL A 81 -3.26 -4.31 0.65
C VAL A 81 -3.47 -4.30 2.17
N TRP A 82 -4.57 -4.90 2.65
CA TRP A 82 -4.82 -4.99 4.10
C TRP A 82 -3.72 -5.75 4.84
N ALA A 83 -3.24 -6.87 4.27
CA ALA A 83 -2.15 -7.65 4.87
C ALA A 83 -0.85 -6.83 4.98
N LEU A 84 -0.51 -6.02 3.97
CA LEU A 84 0.64 -5.12 4.01
C LEU A 84 0.47 -4.04 5.10
N LEU A 85 -0.69 -3.39 5.14
CA LEU A 85 -0.99 -2.35 6.13
C LEU A 85 -1.03 -2.90 7.56
N ASP A 86 -1.68 -4.05 7.78
CA ASP A 86 -1.79 -4.69 9.09
C ASP A 86 -0.43 -5.18 9.61
N TYR A 87 0.48 -5.57 8.70
CA TYR A 87 1.85 -5.91 9.07
C TYR A 87 2.66 -4.68 9.49
N GLY A 88 2.31 -3.49 8.98
CA GLY A 88 2.97 -2.23 9.28
C GLY A 88 3.57 -1.51 8.07
N PHE A 89 3.47 -2.07 6.87
CA PHE A 89 3.92 -1.37 5.67
C PHE A 89 3.05 -0.15 5.38
N ARG A 90 3.70 0.96 5.03
CA ARG A 90 3.08 2.22 4.60
C ARG A 90 3.40 2.57 3.17
N VAL A 91 4.51 2.03 2.68
CA VAL A 91 5.01 2.27 1.31
C VAL A 91 5.44 0.95 0.69
N VAL A 92 5.10 0.77 -0.58
CA VAL A 92 5.71 -0.22 -1.46
C VAL A 92 6.37 0.52 -2.61
N ILE A 93 7.66 0.26 -2.84
CA ILE A 93 8.45 0.78 -3.96
C ILE A 93 8.64 -0.35 -4.95
N SER A 94 8.34 -0.11 -6.23
CA SER A 94 8.52 -1.09 -7.30
C SER A 94 8.68 -0.39 -8.65
N PRO A 95 9.38 -0.98 -9.63
CA PRO A 95 9.44 -0.43 -10.98
C PRO A 95 8.11 -0.48 -11.73
N ARG A 96 7.24 -1.45 -11.40
CA ARG A 96 5.91 -1.60 -11.99
C ARG A 96 4.99 -2.33 -11.04
N PHE A 97 3.74 -1.93 -11.02
CA PHE A 97 2.67 -2.53 -10.22
C PHE A 97 1.58 -3.12 -11.10
N GLY A 98 0.86 -4.12 -10.59
CA GLY A 98 -0.44 -4.48 -11.13
C GLY A 98 -1.42 -3.31 -10.95
N ASP A 99 -2.17 -2.95 -12.00
CA ASP A 99 -3.04 -1.75 -11.98
C ASP A 99 -4.11 -1.81 -10.89
N ILE A 100 -4.70 -3.00 -10.68
CA ILE A 100 -5.73 -3.20 -9.66
C ILE A 100 -5.12 -3.04 -8.26
N PHE A 101 -3.93 -3.63 -8.01
CA PHE A 101 -3.24 -3.48 -6.74
C PHE A 101 -2.93 -2.02 -6.45
N ARG A 102 -2.38 -1.28 -7.42
CA ARG A 102 -2.05 0.14 -7.30
C ARG A 102 -3.29 0.98 -6.95
N GLY A 103 -4.42 0.70 -7.63
CA GLY A 103 -5.69 1.36 -7.34
C GLY A 103 -6.21 1.08 -5.93
N ASN A 104 -6.16 -0.18 -5.49
CA ASN A 104 -6.57 -0.57 -4.14
C ASN A 104 -5.64 0.01 -3.06
N ALA A 105 -4.33 0.02 -3.30
CA ALA A 105 -3.33 0.61 -2.41
C ALA A 105 -3.66 2.08 -2.09
N GLY A 106 -3.86 2.91 -3.14
CA GLY A 106 -4.19 4.32 -2.97
C GLY A 106 -5.51 4.57 -2.22
N LYS A 107 -6.51 3.70 -2.40
CA LYS A 107 -7.80 3.79 -1.68
C LYS A 107 -7.68 3.49 -0.19
N GLN A 108 -6.74 2.64 0.20
CA GLN A 108 -6.54 2.17 1.57
C GLN A 108 -5.44 2.95 2.32
N GLY A 109 -4.77 3.89 1.67
CA GLY A 109 -3.71 4.70 2.30
C GLY A 109 -2.32 4.06 2.24
N LEU A 110 -2.10 3.04 1.42
CA LEU A 110 -0.80 2.47 1.12
C LEU A 110 -0.20 3.19 -0.10
N LEU A 111 0.98 3.78 0.04
CA LEU A 111 1.67 4.42 -1.07
C LEU A 111 2.35 3.38 -1.96
N ALA A 112 1.92 3.27 -3.21
CA ALA A 112 2.61 2.52 -4.26
C ALA A 112 3.49 3.50 -5.06
N ALA A 113 4.76 3.60 -4.69
CA ALA A 113 5.76 4.49 -5.27
C ALA A 113 6.46 3.81 -6.44
N GLN A 114 6.24 4.29 -7.66
CA GLN A 114 6.87 3.71 -8.85
C GLN A 114 8.22 4.40 -9.12
N CYS A 115 9.32 3.66 -8.98
CA CYS A 115 10.69 4.10 -9.24
C CYS A 115 11.26 3.46 -10.51
N GLU A 116 12.30 4.05 -11.07
CA GLU A 116 13.07 3.42 -12.13
C GLU A 116 13.74 2.13 -11.64
N ARG A 117 13.87 1.14 -12.54
CA ARG A 117 14.45 -0.17 -12.19
C ARG A 117 15.86 -0.06 -11.60
N ALA A 118 16.70 0.81 -12.18
CA ALA A 118 18.06 1.01 -11.73
C ALA A 118 18.13 1.57 -10.29
N ASP A 119 17.18 2.43 -9.95
CA ASP A 119 17.06 3.02 -8.61
C ASP A 119 16.65 1.96 -7.57
N VAL A 120 15.68 1.10 -7.93
CA VAL A 120 15.27 -0.02 -7.09
C VAL A 120 16.43 -1.00 -6.86
N GLU A 121 17.21 -1.30 -7.88
CA GLU A 121 18.39 -2.16 -7.75
C GLU A 121 19.47 -1.54 -6.85
N THR A 122 19.62 -0.21 -6.89
CA THR A 122 20.53 0.54 -6.02
C THR A 122 20.05 0.55 -4.56
N LEU A 123 18.73 0.77 -4.36
CA LEU A 123 18.11 0.68 -3.04
C LEU A 123 18.28 -0.73 -2.44
N TRP A 124 18.07 -1.79 -3.20
CA TRP A 124 18.30 -3.15 -2.71
C TRP A 124 19.74 -3.36 -2.23
N LYS A 125 20.73 -2.98 -3.03
CA LYS A 125 22.14 -3.11 -2.64
C LYS A 125 22.45 -2.38 -1.34
N LEU A 126 21.92 -1.15 -1.21
CA LEU A 126 22.12 -0.36 0.01
C LEU A 126 21.50 -1.06 1.23
N LEU A 127 20.23 -1.48 1.13
CA LEU A 127 19.49 -2.09 2.23
C LEU A 127 20.04 -3.45 2.64
N GLU A 128 20.61 -4.22 1.70
CA GLU A 128 21.28 -5.50 1.98
C GLU A 128 22.67 -5.32 2.58
N THR A 129 23.40 -4.28 2.15
CA THR A 129 24.73 -3.98 2.70
C THR A 129 24.63 -3.41 4.11
N GLU A 130 23.57 -2.65 4.39
CA GLU A 130 23.33 -1.98 5.65
C GLU A 130 21.90 -2.27 6.16
N PRO A 131 21.65 -3.49 6.67
CA PRO A 131 20.35 -3.88 7.20
C PRO A 131 19.87 -2.96 8.32
N GLY A 132 18.57 -2.65 8.33
CA GLY A 132 17.96 -1.73 9.30
C GLY A 132 18.08 -0.25 8.88
N THR A 133 18.57 0.04 7.67
CA THR A 133 18.59 1.42 7.13
C THR A 133 17.18 1.99 7.03
N GLU A 134 17.00 3.19 7.57
CA GLU A 134 15.77 3.97 7.41
C GLU A 134 15.68 4.56 5.99
N VAL A 135 14.47 4.52 5.48
CA VAL A 135 14.09 5.11 4.19
C VAL A 135 13.04 6.18 4.45
N THR A 136 13.30 7.39 4.00
CA THR A 136 12.34 8.50 4.01
C THR A 136 11.65 8.59 2.66
N VAL A 137 10.34 8.57 2.66
CA VAL A 137 9.53 8.70 1.44
C VAL A 137 8.64 9.92 1.56
N ASP A 138 8.94 10.95 0.76
CA ASP A 138 8.18 12.21 0.71
C ASP A 138 7.24 12.22 -0.50
N LEU A 139 5.93 12.23 -0.22
CA LEU A 139 4.89 12.26 -1.25
C LEU A 139 4.76 13.66 -1.90
N SER A 140 5.08 14.72 -1.16
CA SER A 140 4.99 16.08 -1.67
C SER A 140 6.08 16.36 -2.70
N GLU A 141 7.31 15.92 -2.42
CA GLU A 141 8.45 16.06 -3.32
C GLU A 141 8.58 14.89 -4.30
N GLN A 142 7.83 13.80 -4.08
CA GLN A 142 7.92 12.54 -4.83
C GLN A 142 9.35 11.97 -4.83
N THR A 143 9.98 11.92 -3.65
CA THR A 143 11.34 11.42 -3.46
C THR A 143 11.39 10.29 -2.45
N VAL A 144 12.33 9.38 -2.66
CA VAL A 144 12.75 8.34 -1.73
C VAL A 144 14.21 8.63 -1.36
N GLN A 145 14.50 8.78 -0.09
CA GLN A 145 15.83 9.01 0.42
C GLN A 145 16.26 7.89 1.37
N ALA A 146 17.43 7.34 1.14
CA ALA A 146 18.09 6.38 2.02
C ALA A 146 19.57 6.77 2.14
N LYS A 147 20.01 7.24 3.31
CA LYS A 147 21.33 7.84 3.51
C LYS A 147 21.63 8.94 2.47
N ASP A 148 22.70 8.78 1.70
CA ASP A 148 23.12 9.74 0.67
C ASP A 148 22.44 9.52 -0.70
N LEU A 149 21.66 8.45 -0.82
CA LEU A 149 20.92 8.13 -2.03
C LEU A 149 19.55 8.84 -2.01
N THR A 150 19.27 9.60 -3.05
CA THR A 150 17.94 10.18 -3.28
C THR A 150 17.49 9.82 -4.69
N VAL A 151 16.31 9.22 -4.80
CA VAL A 151 15.71 8.83 -6.08
C VAL A 151 14.28 9.40 -6.19
N ALA A 152 13.86 9.66 -7.41
CA ALA A 152 12.49 10.13 -7.67
C ALA A 152 11.53 8.95 -7.85
N PHE A 153 10.27 9.15 -7.52
CA PHE A 153 9.21 8.21 -7.87
C PHE A 153 8.03 8.91 -8.56
N THR A 154 7.24 8.13 -9.25
CA THR A 154 6.02 8.59 -9.89
C THR A 154 4.79 7.97 -9.25
N ILE A 155 3.70 8.73 -9.26
CA ILE A 155 2.38 8.31 -8.82
C ILE A 155 1.34 9.08 -9.63
N ASP A 156 0.17 8.51 -9.91
CA ASP A 156 -0.86 9.26 -10.60
C ASP A 156 -1.36 10.44 -9.75
N ARG A 157 -1.73 11.52 -10.42
CA ARG A 157 -2.09 12.79 -9.80
C ARG A 157 -3.29 12.69 -8.85
N TYR A 158 -4.27 11.87 -9.21
CA TYR A 158 -5.49 11.71 -8.42
C TYR A 158 -5.21 10.93 -7.11
N THR A 159 -4.48 9.82 -7.20
CA THR A 159 -4.07 9.04 -6.02
C THR A 159 -3.17 9.87 -5.10
N ARG A 160 -2.21 10.62 -5.65
CA ARG A 160 -1.37 11.54 -4.87
C ARG A 160 -2.21 12.54 -4.07
N TRP A 161 -3.14 13.20 -4.74
CA TRP A 161 -4.04 14.15 -4.08
C TRP A 161 -4.86 13.49 -2.98
N ARG A 162 -5.45 12.32 -3.22
CA ARG A 162 -6.22 11.57 -2.21
C ARG A 162 -5.38 11.24 -0.98
N LEU A 163 -4.17 10.77 -1.15
CA LEU A 163 -3.25 10.43 -0.07
C LEU A 163 -2.87 11.68 0.74
N LEU A 164 -2.50 12.78 0.08
CA LEU A 164 -2.16 14.05 0.73
C LEU A 164 -3.32 14.60 1.56
N GLU A 165 -4.56 14.49 1.08
CA GLU A 165 -5.75 14.98 1.77
C GLU A 165 -6.35 13.96 2.75
N GLY A 166 -5.89 12.69 2.72
CA GLY A 166 -6.44 11.62 3.56
C GLY A 166 -7.85 11.18 3.14
N LEU A 167 -8.17 11.22 1.84
CA LEU A 167 -9.51 11.00 1.32
C LEU A 167 -9.72 9.54 0.87
N ASP A 168 -10.48 8.77 1.64
CA ASP A 168 -11.07 7.52 1.17
C ASP A 168 -12.37 7.76 0.38
N ASP A 169 -12.99 6.69 -0.12
CA ASP A 169 -14.19 6.80 -0.95
C ASP A 169 -15.39 7.43 -0.19
N ILE A 170 -15.48 7.21 1.13
CA ILE A 170 -16.52 7.81 1.98
C ILE A 170 -16.24 9.30 2.16
N ALA A 171 -15.01 9.66 2.51
CA ALA A 171 -14.63 11.07 2.69
C ALA A 171 -14.81 11.88 1.40
N LEU A 172 -14.58 11.26 0.23
CA LEU A 172 -14.87 11.89 -1.07
C LEU A 172 -16.36 12.17 -1.25
N SER A 173 -17.23 11.21 -0.94
CA SER A 173 -18.69 11.39 -1.03
C SER A 173 -19.18 12.46 -0.07
N LEU A 174 -18.64 12.50 1.15
CA LEU A 174 -19.02 13.50 2.18
C LEU A 174 -18.61 14.94 1.81
N ARG A 175 -17.75 15.15 0.83
CA ARG A 175 -17.48 16.50 0.30
C ARG A 175 -18.69 17.11 -0.44
N HIS A 176 -19.64 16.27 -0.83
CA HIS A 176 -20.89 16.62 -1.51
C HIS A 176 -22.10 16.44 -0.60
N ALA A 177 -21.91 16.56 0.74
CA ALA A 177 -22.99 16.32 1.71
C ALA A 177 -24.22 17.20 1.46
N GLU A 178 -24.03 18.49 1.17
CA GLU A 178 -25.12 19.42 0.86
C GLU A 178 -25.92 19.00 -0.38
N GLU A 179 -25.22 18.57 -1.45
CA GLU A 179 -25.85 18.09 -2.68
C GLU A 179 -26.61 16.78 -2.45
N ILE A 180 -26.08 15.91 -1.58
CA ILE A 180 -26.72 14.66 -1.16
C ILE A 180 -28.00 14.96 -0.38
N ASP A 181 -27.91 15.85 0.61
CA ASP A 181 -29.07 16.28 1.42
C ASP A 181 -30.18 16.90 0.55
N GLU A 182 -29.81 17.75 -0.41
CA GLU A 182 -30.76 18.30 -1.38
C GLU A 182 -31.42 17.23 -2.26
N PHE A 183 -30.65 16.22 -2.69
CA PHE A 183 -31.17 15.11 -3.44
C PHE A 183 -32.14 14.28 -2.61
N GLU A 184 -31.79 13.96 -1.37
CA GLU A 184 -32.60 13.19 -0.44
C GLU A 184 -33.91 13.92 -0.11
N ALA A 185 -33.87 15.24 0.10
CA ALA A 185 -35.05 16.05 0.35
C ALA A 185 -36.08 16.07 -0.83
N ARG A 186 -35.56 15.92 -2.06
CA ARG A 186 -36.40 15.85 -3.28
C ARG A 186 -36.77 14.43 -3.70
N ARG A 187 -36.26 13.43 -2.98
CA ARG A 187 -36.49 12.02 -3.32
C ARG A 187 -37.99 11.66 -3.21
N PRO A 188 -38.58 11.03 -4.23
CA PRO A 188 -39.99 10.61 -4.17
C PRO A 188 -40.26 9.65 -3.01
N SER A 189 -41.34 9.88 -2.26
CA SER A 189 -41.71 9.11 -1.05
C SER A 189 -42.01 7.63 -1.29
N TRP A 190 -42.25 7.23 -2.56
CA TRP A 190 -42.47 5.83 -2.94
C TRP A 190 -41.19 5.02 -3.10
N LEU A 191 -39.99 5.65 -3.12
CA LEU A 191 -38.73 4.95 -3.15
C LEU A 191 -38.40 4.43 -1.74
N PRO A 192 -37.84 3.20 -1.64
CA PRO A 192 -37.44 2.66 -0.34
C PRO A 192 -36.44 3.57 0.39
N THR A 193 -36.67 3.79 1.68
CA THR A 193 -35.71 4.46 2.55
C THR A 193 -34.78 3.44 3.18
N THR A 194 -33.49 3.77 3.26
CA THR A 194 -32.48 2.92 3.92
C THR A 194 -32.31 3.24 5.41
N THR A 195 -33.10 4.17 5.95
CA THR A 195 -33.15 4.42 7.39
C THR A 195 -33.76 3.20 8.08
N VAL A 196 -32.88 2.44 8.71
CA VAL A 196 -33.27 1.43 9.71
C VAL A 196 -33.74 2.22 10.93
N GLY A 197 -35.05 2.07 11.25
CA GLY A 197 -35.60 2.55 12.50
C GLY A 197 -35.00 1.83 13.71
#